data_bc05744caa2b4e63eb9cf7fe50c1bf28
#
_entry.id   bc05744caa2b4e63eb9cf7fe50c1bf28
#
_cell.length_a   1.000
_cell.length_b   1.000
_cell.length_c   1.000
_cell.angle_alpha   90.00
_cell.angle_beta   90.00
_cell.angle_gamma   90.00
#
_symmetry.space_group_name_H-M   'P 1'
#
loop_
_entity.id
_entity.type
_entity.pdbx_description
1 polymer ?
#
loop_
_entity_poly.entity_id
_entity_poly.type
_entity_poly.pdbx_seq_one_letter_code
_entity_poly.pdbx_strand_id
1 'polypeptide(L)'
;MCSYGEYLPQDKKAELKATADAIVANGKGILAADESTGSMAKRLGPIGLENTEENRRKYRQLLFTADKELGNYISGVILFHETVYQKTDDGTPFVKCLQDKGIIPGIKVDLGVVPLAGTLGESTTQGKKCHLALFLG
;
A
#
# COMPACT_ATOMS: atom_id res chain seq x y z
N MET A 1 22.39 18.09 18.76
CA MET A 1 21.72 16.86 18.30
C MET A 1 20.23 17.17 18.25
N CYS A 2 19.62 17.33 17.07
CA CYS A 2 18.18 17.46 16.97
C CYS A 2 17.57 16.10 17.31
N SER A 3 16.86 15.98 18.43
CA SER A 3 16.09 14.79 18.73
C SER A 3 14.77 14.86 17.94
N TYR A 4 14.72 14.21 16.79
CA TYR A 4 13.50 14.10 15.98
C TYR A 4 12.31 13.49 16.74
N GLY A 5 12.56 12.92 17.92
CA GLY A 5 11.52 12.34 18.76
C GLY A 5 10.62 13.33 19.50
N GLU A 6 10.99 14.61 19.57
CA GLU A 6 10.20 15.62 20.30
C GLU A 6 9.03 16.18 19.51
N TYR A 7 9.03 16.00 18.16
CA TYR A 7 7.99 16.56 17.29
C TYR A 7 6.74 15.71 17.14
N LEU A 8 6.76 14.45 17.58
CA LEU A 8 5.63 13.56 17.47
C LEU A 8 4.94 13.41 18.84
N PRO A 9 3.65 13.76 18.95
CA PRO A 9 2.87 13.58 20.17
C PRO A 9 2.88 12.13 20.68
N GLN A 10 2.76 11.90 21.98
CA GLN A 10 2.88 10.56 22.57
C GLN A 10 1.74 9.61 22.13
N ASP A 11 0.52 10.15 21.96
CA ASP A 11 -0.62 9.42 21.41
C ASP A 11 -0.33 8.90 19.99
N LYS A 12 0.27 9.72 19.13
CA LYS A 12 0.67 9.33 17.77
C LYS A 12 1.81 8.30 17.79
N LYS A 13 2.75 8.39 18.73
CA LYS A 13 3.77 7.34 18.90
C LYS A 13 3.14 6.00 19.30
N ALA A 14 2.15 6.03 20.20
CA ALA A 14 1.43 4.83 20.62
C ALA A 14 0.63 4.23 19.46
N GLU A 15 -0.06 5.06 18.68
CA GLU A 15 -0.80 4.64 17.48
C GLU A 15 0.12 3.96 16.43
N LEU A 16 1.25 4.60 16.11
CA LEU A 16 2.24 4.03 15.18
C LEU A 16 2.80 2.70 15.68
N LYS A 17 3.10 2.61 16.99
CA LYS A 17 3.55 1.35 17.58
C LYS A 17 2.48 0.26 17.47
N ALA A 18 1.23 0.56 17.82
CA ALA A 18 0.13 -0.38 17.73
C ALA A 18 -0.09 -0.88 16.30
N THR A 19 0.01 0.01 15.32
CA THR A 19 -0.07 -0.34 13.89
C THR A 19 1.08 -1.27 13.48
N ALA A 20 2.31 -0.96 13.89
CA ALA A 20 3.48 -1.78 13.60
C ALA A 20 3.35 -3.18 14.22
N ASP A 21 2.93 -3.26 15.48
CA ASP A 21 2.71 -4.54 16.17
C ASP A 21 1.60 -5.38 15.49
N ALA A 22 0.52 -4.73 15.05
CA ALA A 22 -0.59 -5.39 14.36
C ALA A 22 -0.19 -5.93 12.98
N ILE A 23 0.63 -5.20 12.22
CA ILE A 23 1.10 -5.61 10.89
C ILE A 23 1.97 -6.87 10.97
N VAL A 24 2.77 -7.02 12.02
CA VAL A 24 3.66 -8.19 12.21
C VAL A 24 3.05 -9.26 13.10
N ALA A 25 1.74 -9.27 13.27
CA ALA A 25 1.04 -10.25 14.10
C ALA A 25 1.37 -11.69 13.68
N ASN A 26 1.57 -12.58 14.66
CA ASN A 26 1.90 -13.97 14.41
C ASN A 26 0.85 -14.67 13.54
N GLY A 27 1.31 -15.47 12.58
CA GLY A 27 0.45 -16.24 11.66
C GLY A 27 -0.15 -15.41 10.53
N LYS A 28 0.22 -14.13 10.39
CA LYS A 28 -0.26 -13.25 9.32
C LYS A 28 0.90 -12.74 8.46
N GLY A 29 0.61 -12.54 7.17
CA GLY A 29 1.51 -11.94 6.21
C GLY A 29 1.04 -10.56 5.74
N ILE A 30 1.87 -9.89 4.94
CA ILE A 30 1.53 -8.64 4.26
C ILE A 30 1.43 -8.92 2.77
N LEU A 31 0.33 -8.53 2.14
CA LEU A 31 0.15 -8.64 0.70
C LEU A 31 0.67 -7.37 0.01
N ALA A 32 1.68 -7.51 -0.85
CA ALA A 32 2.09 -6.45 -1.76
C ALA A 32 1.18 -6.47 -3.01
N ALA A 33 0.29 -5.48 -3.11
CA ALA A 33 -0.59 -5.24 -4.25
C ALA A 33 -0.35 -3.83 -4.84
N ASP A 34 0.90 -3.39 -4.76
CA ASP A 34 1.37 -2.05 -5.10
C ASP A 34 2.07 -1.97 -6.46
N GLU A 35 1.86 -2.98 -7.32
CA GLU A 35 2.47 -3.01 -8.64
C GLU A 35 2.21 -1.70 -9.39
N SER A 36 3.27 -1.09 -9.89
CA SER A 36 3.18 0.10 -10.75
C SER A 36 2.47 -0.23 -12.07
N THR A 37 2.03 0.81 -12.78
CA THR A 37 1.40 0.65 -14.09
C THR A 37 2.26 -0.18 -15.05
N GLY A 38 3.58 0.04 -15.06
CA GLY A 38 4.51 -0.74 -15.89
C GLY A 38 4.65 -2.20 -15.45
N SER A 39 4.60 -2.46 -14.13
CA SER A 39 4.60 -3.83 -13.60
C SER A 39 3.30 -4.56 -13.92
N MET A 40 2.17 -3.86 -13.89
CA MET A 40 0.88 -4.43 -14.28
C MET A 40 0.81 -4.75 -15.78
N ALA A 41 1.44 -3.95 -16.65
CA ALA A 41 1.55 -4.27 -18.08
C ALA A 41 2.20 -5.65 -18.31
N LYS A 42 3.24 -5.98 -17.53
CA LYS A 42 3.94 -7.27 -17.61
C LYS A 42 3.08 -8.45 -17.11
N ARG A 43 2.10 -8.20 -16.26
CA ARG A 43 1.15 -9.23 -15.78
C ARG A 43 -0.03 -9.42 -16.72
N LEU A 44 -0.60 -8.33 -17.23
CA LEU A 44 -1.81 -8.36 -18.06
C LEU A 44 -1.50 -8.77 -19.52
N GLY A 45 -0.36 -8.32 -20.07
CA GLY A 45 0.04 -8.60 -21.46
C GLY A 45 0.05 -10.09 -21.81
N PRO A 46 0.70 -10.98 -21.05
CA PRO A 46 0.75 -12.42 -21.33
C PRO A 46 -0.61 -13.13 -21.37
N ILE A 47 -1.62 -12.57 -20.72
CA ILE A 47 -3.00 -13.10 -20.74
C ILE A 47 -3.90 -12.37 -21.74
N GLY A 48 -3.32 -11.55 -22.63
CA GLY A 48 -4.04 -10.85 -23.69
C GLY A 48 -4.91 -9.68 -23.21
N LEU A 49 -4.70 -9.17 -22.00
CA LEU A 49 -5.42 -8.02 -21.46
C LEU A 49 -4.64 -6.73 -21.63
N GLU A 50 -5.31 -5.70 -22.14
CA GLU A 50 -4.76 -4.36 -22.22
C GLU A 50 -4.55 -3.77 -20.81
N ASN A 51 -3.47 -3.00 -20.64
CA ASN A 51 -3.13 -2.36 -19.36
C ASN A 51 -3.92 -1.05 -19.16
N THR A 52 -5.24 -1.15 -19.14
CA THR A 52 -6.13 -0.02 -18.82
C THR A 52 -6.27 0.14 -17.30
N GLU A 53 -6.68 1.33 -16.87
CA GLU A 53 -6.99 1.55 -15.45
C GLU A 53 -8.07 0.59 -14.95
N GLU A 54 -9.10 0.34 -15.76
CA GLU A 54 -10.20 -0.56 -15.43
C GLU A 54 -9.73 -2.01 -15.27
N ASN A 55 -8.85 -2.50 -16.12
CA ASN A 55 -8.30 -3.86 -15.99
C ASN A 55 -7.41 -3.99 -14.75
N ARG A 56 -6.63 -2.94 -14.42
CA ARG A 56 -5.88 -2.89 -13.16
C ARG A 56 -6.79 -2.88 -11.95
N ARG A 57 -7.88 -2.08 -11.99
CA ARG A 57 -8.89 -2.03 -10.94
C ARG A 57 -9.53 -3.41 -10.71
N LYS A 58 -9.98 -4.07 -11.79
CA LYS A 58 -10.54 -5.43 -11.72
C LYS A 58 -9.58 -6.44 -11.12
N TYR A 59 -8.31 -6.39 -11.50
CA TYR A 59 -7.30 -7.24 -10.90
C TYR A 59 -7.20 -7.05 -9.38
N ARG A 60 -7.18 -5.79 -8.90
CA ARG A 60 -7.17 -5.47 -7.46
C ARG A 60 -8.46 -5.91 -6.78
N GLN A 61 -9.59 -5.73 -7.44
CA GLN A 61 -10.88 -6.19 -6.92
C GLN A 61 -10.86 -7.69 -6.63
N LEU A 62 -10.36 -8.51 -7.54
CA LEU A 62 -10.26 -9.96 -7.32
C LEU A 62 -9.49 -10.30 -6.03
N LEU A 63 -8.41 -9.59 -5.75
CA LEU A 63 -7.60 -9.80 -4.55
C LEU A 63 -8.35 -9.35 -3.28
N PHE A 64 -8.97 -8.16 -3.32
CA PHE A 64 -9.54 -7.54 -2.12
C PHE A 64 -10.95 -8.04 -1.79
N THR A 65 -11.68 -8.57 -2.77
CA THR A 65 -13.00 -9.19 -2.56
C THR A 65 -12.94 -10.70 -2.34
N ALA A 66 -11.73 -11.29 -2.26
CA ALA A 66 -11.56 -12.65 -1.82
C ALA A 66 -12.25 -12.90 -0.46
N ASP A 67 -12.39 -14.17 -0.08
CA ASP A 67 -13.11 -14.60 1.11
C ASP A 67 -12.81 -13.75 2.35
N LYS A 68 -13.79 -13.62 3.26
CA LYS A 68 -13.64 -12.91 4.54
C LYS A 68 -12.52 -13.48 5.39
N GLU A 69 -12.23 -14.77 5.26
CA GLU A 69 -11.14 -15.43 5.96
C GLU A 69 -9.75 -14.90 5.58
N LEU A 70 -9.64 -14.14 4.49
CA LEU A 70 -8.38 -13.47 4.12
C LEU A 70 -7.79 -12.68 5.29
N GLY A 71 -8.62 -12.00 6.08
CA GLY A 71 -8.21 -11.26 7.28
C GLY A 71 -7.60 -12.13 8.39
N ASN A 72 -7.79 -13.45 8.35
CA ASN A 72 -7.14 -14.36 9.30
C ASN A 72 -5.66 -14.59 8.96
N TYR A 73 -5.28 -14.42 7.70
CA TYR A 73 -3.94 -14.74 7.18
C TYR A 73 -3.15 -13.50 6.75
N ILE A 74 -3.84 -12.38 6.46
CA ILE A 74 -3.24 -11.12 5.98
C ILE A 74 -3.51 -10.02 6.99
N SER A 75 -2.45 -9.41 7.52
CA SER A 75 -2.53 -8.28 8.45
C SER A 75 -2.57 -6.93 7.74
N GLY A 76 -1.92 -6.83 6.59
CA GLY A 76 -1.82 -5.58 5.84
C GLY A 76 -1.75 -5.81 4.33
N VAL A 77 -2.16 -4.79 3.57
CA VAL A 77 -2.05 -4.76 2.11
C VAL A 77 -1.39 -3.46 1.70
N ILE A 78 -0.34 -3.54 0.88
CA ILE A 78 0.31 -2.36 0.30
C ILE A 78 -0.41 -2.02 -1.01
N LEU A 79 -0.97 -0.83 -1.11
CA LEU A 79 -1.72 -0.35 -2.27
C LEU A 79 -0.84 0.51 -3.19
N PHE A 80 -1.09 0.43 -4.50
CA PHE A 80 -0.61 1.44 -5.43
C PHE A 80 -1.47 2.70 -5.33
N HIS A 81 -0.89 3.87 -5.63
CA HIS A 81 -1.55 5.16 -5.41
C HIS A 81 -2.93 5.27 -6.06
N GLU A 82 -3.11 4.86 -7.33
CA GLU A 82 -4.41 4.90 -8.00
C GLU A 82 -5.47 4.07 -7.28
N THR A 83 -5.06 2.92 -6.72
CA THR A 83 -5.93 1.93 -6.09
C THR A 83 -6.60 2.45 -4.81
N VAL A 84 -5.94 3.38 -4.11
CA VAL A 84 -6.48 4.00 -2.88
C VAL A 84 -7.81 4.69 -3.13
N TYR A 85 -8.01 5.25 -4.31
CA TYR A 85 -9.21 6.01 -4.68
C TYR A 85 -10.24 5.18 -5.46
N GLN A 86 -9.88 3.96 -5.85
CA GLN A 86 -10.73 3.07 -6.63
C GLN A 86 -11.75 2.35 -5.75
N LYS A 87 -12.78 1.83 -6.41
CA LYS A 87 -13.90 1.14 -5.79
C LYS A 87 -14.17 -0.19 -6.48
N THR A 88 -14.86 -1.08 -5.78
CA THR A 88 -15.44 -2.30 -6.32
C THR A 88 -16.61 -1.98 -7.27
N ASP A 89 -17.09 -2.99 -7.98
CA ASP A 89 -18.23 -2.84 -8.92
C ASP A 89 -19.52 -2.40 -8.21
N ASP A 90 -19.68 -2.71 -6.93
CA ASP A 90 -20.79 -2.27 -6.08
C ASP A 90 -20.60 -0.87 -5.47
N GLY A 91 -19.48 -0.18 -5.78
CA GLY A 91 -19.18 1.16 -5.32
C GLY A 91 -18.49 1.24 -3.97
N THR A 92 -18.15 0.12 -3.33
CA THR A 92 -17.41 0.11 -2.05
C THR A 92 -15.95 0.50 -2.28
N PRO A 93 -15.39 1.51 -1.57
CA PRO A 93 -13.98 1.84 -1.65
C PRO A 93 -13.08 0.65 -1.27
N PHE A 94 -12.00 0.40 -2.02
CA PHE A 94 -11.09 -0.70 -1.71
C PHE A 94 -10.49 -0.62 -0.30
N VAL A 95 -10.17 0.58 0.16
CA VAL A 95 -9.70 0.81 1.52
C VAL A 95 -10.71 0.28 2.55
N LYS A 96 -12.00 0.61 2.36
CA LYS A 96 -13.07 0.12 3.24
C LYS A 96 -13.23 -1.41 3.15
N CYS A 97 -13.15 -1.97 1.94
CA CYS A 97 -13.25 -3.42 1.74
C CYS A 97 -12.18 -4.19 2.52
N LEU A 98 -10.95 -3.64 2.61
CA LEU A 98 -9.85 -4.21 3.41
C LEU A 98 -10.09 -4.02 4.92
N GLN A 99 -10.50 -2.82 5.34
CA GLN A 99 -10.78 -2.51 6.74
C GLN A 99 -11.91 -3.37 7.31
N ASP A 100 -12.97 -3.63 6.54
CA ASP A 100 -14.10 -4.48 6.93
C ASP A 100 -13.68 -5.96 7.17
N LYS A 101 -12.49 -6.36 6.64
CA LYS A 101 -11.84 -7.65 6.90
C LYS A 101 -10.80 -7.62 8.01
N GLY A 102 -10.63 -6.47 8.68
CA GLY A 102 -9.59 -6.28 9.69
C GLY A 102 -8.18 -6.20 9.12
N ILE A 103 -8.04 -5.85 7.84
CA ILE A 103 -6.75 -5.72 7.13
C ILE A 103 -6.35 -4.24 7.10
N ILE A 104 -5.12 -3.95 7.47
CA ILE A 104 -4.56 -2.60 7.49
C ILE A 104 -4.15 -2.19 6.08
N PRO A 105 -4.74 -1.13 5.49
CA PRO A 105 -4.31 -0.61 4.20
C PRO A 105 -3.01 0.21 4.35
N GLY A 106 -2.02 -0.10 3.54
CA GLY A 106 -0.79 0.65 3.37
C GLY A 106 -0.68 1.23 1.97
N ILE A 107 0.28 2.09 1.72
CA ILE A 107 0.49 2.74 0.42
C ILE A 107 1.95 2.75 0.02
N LYS A 108 2.23 2.50 -1.26
CA LYS A 108 3.53 2.72 -1.89
C LYS A 108 3.81 4.21 -2.04
N VAL A 109 4.80 4.71 -1.29
CA VAL A 109 5.17 6.15 -1.24
C VAL A 109 6.40 6.49 -2.08
N ASP A 110 7.06 5.51 -2.69
CA ASP A 110 8.24 5.74 -3.52
C ASP A 110 7.90 5.93 -5.01
N LEU A 111 8.84 6.56 -5.74
CA LEU A 111 8.86 6.72 -7.20
C LEU A 111 9.94 5.85 -7.87
N GLY A 112 10.50 4.90 -7.14
CA GLY A 112 11.60 4.07 -7.59
C GLY A 112 12.94 4.52 -7.02
N VAL A 113 14.01 3.96 -7.56
CA VAL A 113 15.38 4.14 -7.10
C VAL A 113 16.12 5.11 -8.03
N VAL A 114 16.89 6.03 -7.44
CA VAL A 114 17.74 6.99 -8.18
C VAL A 114 19.16 6.92 -7.65
N PRO A 115 20.17 7.20 -8.47
CA PRO A 115 21.55 7.27 -8.03
C PRO A 115 21.73 8.34 -6.93
N LEU A 116 22.49 8.00 -5.91
CA LEU A 116 22.86 8.96 -4.84
C LEU A 116 24.09 9.74 -5.30
N ALA A 117 23.92 11.06 -5.50
CA ALA A 117 25.00 11.92 -5.94
C ALA A 117 26.18 11.93 -4.96
N GLY A 118 27.41 11.91 -5.49
CA GLY A 118 28.63 11.93 -4.69
C GLY A 118 29.04 10.58 -4.10
N THR A 119 28.43 9.48 -4.53
CA THR A 119 28.76 8.12 -4.08
C THR A 119 29.33 7.25 -5.21
N LEU A 120 29.90 6.10 -4.85
CA LEU A 120 30.49 5.12 -5.81
C LEU A 120 29.44 4.10 -6.27
N GLY A 121 28.30 4.59 -6.81
CA GLY A 121 27.24 3.73 -7.36
C GLY A 121 26.15 3.34 -6.35
N GLU A 122 26.11 4.00 -5.20
CA GLU A 122 24.99 3.85 -4.27
C GLU A 122 23.72 4.50 -4.79
N SER A 123 22.59 4.06 -4.31
CA SER A 123 21.28 4.56 -4.72
C SER A 123 20.38 4.83 -3.52
N THR A 124 19.39 5.66 -3.72
CA THR A 124 18.36 5.97 -2.73
C THR A 124 16.97 5.91 -3.36
N THR A 125 15.95 5.75 -2.54
CA THR A 125 14.55 5.81 -2.99
C THR A 125 14.11 7.25 -3.21
N GLN A 126 13.51 7.52 -4.36
CA GLN A 126 12.85 8.79 -4.60
C GLN A 126 11.45 8.74 -3.98
N GLY A 127 11.14 9.66 -3.06
CA GLY A 127 9.83 9.76 -2.43
C GLY A 127 8.83 10.50 -3.33
N LYS A 128 7.55 10.09 -3.25
CA LYS A 128 6.45 10.92 -3.73
C LYS A 128 6.28 12.11 -2.79
N LYS A 129 5.92 13.27 -3.33
CA LYS A 129 5.33 14.34 -2.51
C LYS A 129 3.96 13.84 -2.06
N CYS A 130 3.91 13.13 -0.95
CA CYS A 130 2.64 12.70 -0.38
C CYS A 130 1.95 13.92 0.23
N HIS A 131 0.73 14.17 -0.18
CA HIS A 131 -0.23 14.86 0.67
C HIS A 131 -0.60 13.86 1.79
N LEU A 132 0.31 13.69 2.76
CA LEU A 132 0.15 12.79 3.90
C LEU A 132 -1.07 13.16 4.78
N ALA A 133 -1.67 14.33 4.54
CA ALA A 133 -2.82 14.84 5.26
C ALA A 133 -4.14 14.07 5.02
N LEU A 134 -4.20 13.15 4.04
CA LEU A 134 -5.43 12.42 3.70
C LEU A 134 -5.63 11.12 4.49
N PHE A 135 -4.62 10.67 5.24
CA PHE A 135 -4.69 9.38 5.96
C PHE A 135 -4.70 9.51 7.48
N LEU A 136 -4.69 10.75 8.01
CA LEU A 136 -4.72 11.05 9.44
C LEU A 136 -6.01 11.76 9.88
N GLY A 137 -7.07 11.64 9.11
CA GLY A 137 -8.41 12.11 9.46
C GLY A 137 -9.24 11.05 10.13
#